data_2a2cd951c7983d255a56d52b03141188
#
_entry.id   2a2cd951c7983d255a56d52b03141188
#
_cell.length_a   1.000
_cell.length_b   1.000
_cell.length_c   1.000
_cell.angle_alpha   90.00
_cell.angle_beta   90.00
_cell.angle_gamma   90.00
#
_symmetry.space_group_name_H-M   'P 1'
#
loop_
_entity.id
_entity.type
_entity.pdbx_description
1 polymer ?
#
loop_
_entity_poly.entity_id
_entity_poly.type
_entity_poly.pdbx_seq_one_letter_code
_entity_poly.pdbx_strand_id
1 'polypeptide(L)'
;YLKYEDIRDGVKLRFVMSSKPNYKRAVSDEAVAPSLSLPGKTMKYQANFSEKKKSGNPVFKGWYADPEGVVFGDEYWIYPTYSAPYDEQTFMDAFSSKDLVNWTKHPKVISKENISWLRRALWAPAVLSANDKYYLFFGANDIQNNNEVGGIGVATSDSPAGPFKDALGKPLIDKIVHGAQPIDQFVFKDDDGQYYMYYGGWGHCNMVKMAPDLLSIVPFEDGTMYKEVTPENYVEGPFMLKRNGKYYFMWSEGGWGLPNYSVAYSISDSPFGPFKRVGKILEQDLSVATGAGHHSVIKGAGEDEWYIVYHRRPLGETAANSRATCIDRMYFDENGYIKPVKMTFEGVL
;
A
#
# COMPACT_ATOMS: atom_id res chain seq x y z
N TYR A 1 -24.31 -37.05 -9.07
CA TYR A 1 -23.19 -38.01 -9.27
C TYR A 1 -21.95 -37.22 -9.64
N LEU A 2 -20.99 -37.20 -8.71
CA LEU A 2 -19.64 -36.67 -8.99
C LEU A 2 -18.79 -37.83 -9.49
N LYS A 3 -18.09 -37.66 -10.61
CA LYS A 3 -17.09 -38.62 -11.08
C LYS A 3 -15.79 -38.42 -10.27
N TYR A 4 -15.06 -39.50 -10.07
CA TYR A 4 -13.79 -39.50 -9.33
C TYR A 4 -12.75 -38.50 -9.88
N GLU A 5 -12.84 -38.18 -11.17
CA GLU A 5 -11.96 -37.23 -11.89
C GLU A 5 -12.19 -35.76 -11.51
N ASP A 6 -13.31 -35.43 -10.82
CA ASP A 6 -13.67 -34.07 -10.43
C ASP A 6 -13.10 -33.66 -9.08
N ILE A 7 -12.36 -34.56 -8.40
CA ILE A 7 -11.80 -34.33 -7.08
C ILE A 7 -10.29 -34.12 -7.23
N ARG A 8 -9.85 -32.87 -7.37
CA ARG A 8 -8.45 -32.46 -7.29
C ARG A 8 -8.21 -31.64 -6.05
N ASP A 9 -6.98 -31.70 -5.50
CA ASP A 9 -6.56 -30.90 -4.34
C ASP A 9 -6.90 -29.43 -4.55
N GLY A 10 -7.61 -28.83 -3.60
CA GLY A 10 -7.96 -27.40 -3.58
C GLY A 10 -9.34 -27.02 -4.16
N VAL A 11 -10.15 -27.96 -4.61
CA VAL A 11 -11.51 -27.66 -5.12
C VAL A 11 -12.51 -27.57 -3.96
N LYS A 12 -13.23 -26.45 -3.86
CA LYS A 12 -14.38 -26.33 -2.95
C LYS A 12 -15.55 -27.16 -3.48
N LEU A 13 -15.88 -28.26 -2.82
CA LEU A 13 -17.08 -29.04 -3.10
C LEU A 13 -18.27 -28.43 -2.35
N ARG A 14 -19.30 -27.96 -3.10
CA ARG A 14 -20.60 -27.64 -2.54
C ARG A 14 -21.52 -28.85 -2.68
N PHE A 15 -21.92 -29.42 -1.56
CA PHE A 15 -22.95 -30.44 -1.56
C PHE A 15 -24.33 -29.79 -1.50
N VAL A 16 -25.20 -30.15 -2.46
CA VAL A 16 -26.61 -29.81 -2.42
C VAL A 16 -27.36 -31.11 -2.10
N MET A 17 -27.89 -31.22 -0.89
CA MET A 17 -28.78 -32.31 -0.57
C MET A 17 -30.19 -31.95 -0.97
N SER A 18 -30.83 -32.76 -1.81
CA SER A 18 -32.25 -32.66 -2.13
C SER A 18 -33.00 -33.78 -1.43
N SER A 19 -33.92 -33.43 -0.57
CA SER A 19 -34.97 -34.30 -0.15
C SER A 19 -36.25 -33.85 -0.86
N LYS A 20 -36.76 -34.69 -1.77
CA LYS A 20 -37.94 -34.52 -2.64
C LYS A 20 -39.00 -33.53 -2.13
N PRO A 21 -39.61 -32.76 -2.98
CA PRO A 21 -39.20 -32.07 -4.22
C PRO A 21 -38.71 -30.63 -3.99
N ASN A 22 -38.44 -30.24 -2.77
CA ASN A 22 -38.00 -28.89 -2.40
C ASN A 22 -36.56 -28.91 -1.95
N TYR A 23 -35.72 -28.10 -2.62
CA TYR A 23 -34.32 -27.89 -2.25
C TYR A 23 -34.25 -27.06 -0.98
N LYS A 24 -33.71 -27.62 0.11
CA LYS A 24 -33.28 -26.84 1.25
C LYS A 24 -31.75 -26.66 1.17
N ARG A 25 -31.34 -25.41 1.20
CA ARG A 25 -29.93 -25.06 1.31
C ARG A 25 -29.52 -25.24 2.77
N ALA A 26 -28.75 -26.27 3.09
CA ALA A 26 -28.11 -26.38 4.37
C ALA A 26 -26.68 -25.85 4.26
N VAL A 27 -26.37 -24.80 5.00
CA VAL A 27 -25.02 -24.37 5.28
C VAL A 27 -24.75 -24.86 6.70
N SER A 28 -23.94 -25.89 6.87
CA SER A 28 -23.44 -26.30 8.18
C SER A 28 -21.93 -26.19 8.20
N ASP A 29 -21.42 -25.66 9.28
CA ASP A 29 -19.98 -25.49 9.50
C ASP A 29 -19.24 -26.82 9.71
N GLU A 30 -19.98 -27.91 9.79
CA GLU A 30 -19.46 -29.29 9.88
C GLU A 30 -20.21 -30.19 8.89
N ALA A 31 -19.70 -30.29 7.66
CA ALA A 31 -20.19 -31.28 6.73
C ALA A 31 -19.39 -32.60 6.90
N VAL A 32 -20.01 -33.60 7.51
CA VAL A 32 -19.51 -34.97 7.44
C VAL A 32 -19.81 -35.49 6.04
N ALA A 33 -18.78 -35.72 5.25
CA ALA A 33 -18.94 -36.31 3.92
C ALA A 33 -19.62 -37.68 4.01
N PRO A 34 -20.58 -37.99 3.13
CA PRO A 34 -21.18 -39.31 3.12
C PRO A 34 -20.12 -40.35 2.86
N SER A 35 -20.17 -41.48 3.58
CA SER A 35 -19.27 -42.58 3.39
C SER A 35 -19.45 -43.16 1.99
N LEU A 36 -18.43 -43.11 1.16
CA LEU A 36 -18.34 -43.82 -0.10
C LEU A 36 -17.92 -45.26 0.23
N SER A 37 -18.80 -46.23 0.12
CA SER A 37 -18.47 -47.64 0.24
C SER A 37 -18.06 -48.17 -1.13
N LEU A 38 -16.78 -48.48 -1.28
CA LEU A 38 -16.30 -49.38 -2.34
C LEU A 38 -16.40 -50.82 -1.83
N PRO A 39 -16.62 -51.82 -2.68
CA PRO A 39 -16.70 -53.20 -2.25
C PRO A 39 -15.42 -53.59 -1.43
N GLY A 40 -15.62 -53.80 -0.14
CA GLY A 40 -14.61 -54.30 0.78
C GLY A 40 -13.83 -53.30 1.62
N LYS A 41 -14.03 -51.96 1.50
CA LYS A 41 -13.41 -50.97 2.38
C LYS A 41 -14.30 -49.76 2.60
N THR A 42 -14.61 -49.47 3.86
CA THR A 42 -15.23 -48.18 4.28
C THR A 42 -14.13 -47.21 4.64
N MET A 43 -13.98 -46.15 3.87
CA MET A 43 -13.11 -45.03 4.23
C MET A 43 -13.95 -43.90 4.82
N LYS A 44 -13.64 -43.50 6.05
CA LYS A 44 -14.19 -42.26 6.63
C LYS A 44 -13.27 -41.11 6.27
N TYR A 45 -13.76 -40.23 5.45
CA TYR A 45 -13.06 -38.96 5.19
C TYR A 45 -13.60 -37.89 6.15
N GLN A 46 -12.72 -37.39 6.97
CA GLN A 46 -12.97 -36.17 7.74
C GLN A 46 -12.29 -35.03 6.97
N ALA A 47 -13.07 -34.29 6.20
CA ALA A 47 -12.55 -33.11 5.53
C ALA A 47 -12.65 -31.93 6.49
N ASN A 48 -11.53 -31.54 7.08
CA ASN A 48 -11.43 -30.25 7.78
C ASN A 48 -11.34 -29.15 6.72
N PHE A 49 -12.47 -28.56 6.38
CA PHE A 49 -12.51 -27.31 5.61
C PHE A 49 -12.30 -26.15 6.59
N SER A 50 -11.07 -25.74 6.80
CA SER A 50 -10.86 -24.37 7.28
C SER A 50 -11.18 -23.45 6.09
N GLU A 51 -12.27 -22.68 6.15
CA GLU A 51 -12.40 -21.55 5.24
C GLU A 51 -11.17 -20.69 5.44
N LYS A 52 -10.38 -20.49 4.37
CA LYS A 52 -9.31 -19.50 4.41
C LYS A 52 -9.98 -18.17 4.70
N LYS A 53 -9.70 -17.64 5.87
CA LYS A 53 -10.21 -16.35 6.31
C LYS A 53 -9.61 -15.28 5.41
N LYS A 54 -10.44 -14.45 4.81
CA LYS A 54 -10.00 -13.33 3.97
C LYS A 54 -9.71 -12.11 4.83
N SER A 55 -8.85 -11.19 4.34
CA SER A 55 -8.51 -9.95 5.05
C SER A 55 -9.72 -9.08 5.33
N GLY A 56 -10.67 -9.03 4.42
CA GLY A 56 -11.70 -8.00 4.39
C GLY A 56 -11.12 -6.67 3.89
N ASN A 57 -11.99 -5.78 3.43
CA ASN A 57 -11.66 -4.40 3.10
C ASN A 57 -12.74 -3.47 3.68
N PRO A 58 -12.36 -2.51 4.55
CA PRO A 58 -11.00 -2.14 5.01
C PRO A 58 -10.31 -3.24 5.82
N VAL A 59 -8.97 -3.29 5.74
CA VAL A 59 -8.16 -4.32 6.45
C VAL A 59 -8.12 -4.13 7.95
N PHE A 60 -8.35 -2.92 8.44
CA PHE A 60 -8.52 -2.58 9.86
C PHE A 60 -9.48 -1.41 10.03
N LYS A 61 -9.99 -1.23 11.23
CA LYS A 61 -10.95 -0.17 11.56
C LYS A 61 -10.28 1.18 11.72
N GLY A 62 -11.00 2.24 11.35
CA GLY A 62 -10.60 3.63 11.48
C GLY A 62 -10.39 4.30 10.12
N TRP A 63 -10.19 5.61 10.15
CA TRP A 63 -9.89 6.39 8.96
C TRP A 63 -8.37 6.53 8.84
N TYR A 64 -7.83 5.81 7.87
CA TYR A 64 -6.41 5.75 7.57
C TYR A 64 -6.19 5.84 6.08
N ALA A 65 -5.31 6.75 5.68
CA ALA A 65 -5.02 7.08 4.29
C ALA A 65 -3.55 6.85 3.94
N ASP A 66 -3.21 7.04 2.68
CA ASP A 66 -1.83 7.10 2.18
C ASP A 66 -0.94 5.95 2.71
N PRO A 67 -1.41 4.68 2.58
CA PRO A 67 -0.75 3.58 3.26
C PRO A 67 0.54 3.15 2.57
N GLU A 68 1.62 3.13 3.32
CA GLU A 68 2.87 2.47 2.94
C GLU A 68 2.87 1.03 3.45
N GLY A 69 2.84 0.09 2.50
CA GLY A 69 2.95 -1.34 2.78
C GLY A 69 4.37 -1.84 2.53
N VAL A 70 4.96 -2.50 3.50
CA VAL A 70 6.31 -3.07 3.43
C VAL A 70 6.37 -4.44 4.07
N VAL A 71 7.45 -5.19 3.78
CA VAL A 71 7.72 -6.48 4.42
C VAL A 71 9.02 -6.38 5.19
N PHE A 72 8.98 -6.71 6.48
CA PHE A 72 10.16 -6.82 7.32
C PHE A 72 10.24 -8.23 7.90
N GLY A 73 11.27 -8.98 7.50
CA GLY A 73 11.40 -10.38 7.87
C GLY A 73 10.25 -11.23 7.30
N ASP A 74 9.44 -11.82 8.18
CA ASP A 74 8.26 -12.63 7.85
C ASP A 74 6.93 -11.90 8.12
N GLU A 75 6.97 -10.58 8.35
CA GLU A 75 5.79 -9.78 8.68
C GLU A 75 5.52 -8.71 7.61
N TYR A 76 4.25 -8.56 7.28
CA TYR A 76 3.70 -7.45 6.51
C TYR A 76 3.41 -6.29 7.45
N TRP A 77 3.80 -5.09 7.05
CA TRP A 77 3.57 -3.85 7.80
C TRP A 77 2.84 -2.84 6.93
N ILE A 78 1.92 -2.10 7.54
CA ILE A 78 1.26 -0.96 6.91
C ILE A 78 1.41 0.24 7.85
N TYR A 79 1.95 1.33 7.30
CA TYR A 79 2.08 2.62 7.96
C TYR A 79 1.19 3.61 7.21
N PRO A 80 0.06 4.02 7.78
CA PRO A 80 -0.84 4.97 7.14
C PRO A 80 -0.79 6.34 7.79
N THR A 81 -1.27 7.35 7.06
CA THR A 81 -1.68 8.64 7.62
C THR A 81 -2.94 8.46 8.47
N TYR A 82 -2.96 9.01 9.69
CA TYR A 82 -4.21 9.15 10.45
C TYR A 82 -5.10 10.19 9.75
N SER A 83 -6.20 9.74 9.13
CA SER A 83 -7.05 10.57 8.28
C SER A 83 -8.08 11.34 9.10
N ALA A 84 -7.73 12.58 9.46
CA ALA A 84 -8.47 13.49 10.32
C ALA A 84 -8.25 14.95 9.85
N PRO A 85 -8.87 15.96 10.45
CA PRO A 85 -8.48 17.35 10.25
C PRO A 85 -6.98 17.57 10.51
N TYR A 86 -6.35 18.45 9.75
CA TYR A 86 -4.89 18.63 9.74
C TYR A 86 -4.26 18.87 11.11
N ASP A 87 -4.93 19.63 11.97
CA ASP A 87 -4.43 19.93 13.33
C ASP A 87 -4.44 18.71 14.26
N GLU A 88 -5.22 17.69 13.94
CA GLU A 88 -5.28 16.42 14.68
C GLU A 88 -4.26 15.39 14.18
N GLN A 89 -3.71 15.59 12.98
CA GLN A 89 -2.73 14.73 12.35
C GLN A 89 -1.33 14.97 12.92
N THR A 90 -1.13 14.55 14.17
CA THR A 90 0.10 14.78 14.95
C THR A 90 0.79 13.49 15.38
N PHE A 91 0.32 12.35 14.89
CA PHE A 91 0.89 11.02 15.13
C PHE A 91 0.55 10.07 13.97
N MET A 92 1.26 8.98 13.87
CA MET A 92 0.90 7.83 13.03
C MET A 92 0.89 6.55 13.86
N ASP A 93 -0.06 5.68 13.55
CA ASP A 93 -0.09 4.29 13.98
C ASP A 93 0.56 3.42 12.91
N ALA A 94 0.96 2.21 13.26
CA ALA A 94 1.34 1.18 12.32
C ALA A 94 0.55 -0.10 12.59
N PHE A 95 0.52 -0.97 11.60
CA PHE A 95 -0.16 -2.25 11.69
C PHE A 95 0.74 -3.35 11.13
N SER A 96 0.84 -4.49 11.84
CA SER A 96 1.59 -5.64 11.35
C SER A 96 0.73 -6.89 11.25
N SER A 97 1.08 -7.78 10.34
CA SER A 97 0.40 -9.04 10.10
C SER A 97 1.36 -10.08 9.53
N LYS A 98 1.19 -11.35 9.93
CA LYS A 98 1.91 -12.48 9.32
C LYS A 98 1.14 -13.13 8.18
N ASP A 99 -0.14 -12.81 8.04
CA ASP A 99 -1.06 -13.51 7.14
C ASP A 99 -1.96 -12.57 6.31
N LEU A 100 -1.74 -11.24 6.36
CA LEU A 100 -2.56 -10.20 5.73
C LEU A 100 -4.03 -10.18 6.18
N VAL A 101 -4.40 -11.00 7.15
CA VAL A 101 -5.78 -11.15 7.65
C VAL A 101 -5.91 -10.62 9.06
N ASN A 102 -4.99 -11.02 9.94
CA ASN A 102 -5.00 -10.65 11.34
C ASN A 102 -3.98 -9.54 11.57
N TRP A 103 -4.45 -8.34 11.86
CA TRP A 103 -3.61 -7.16 12.03
C TRP A 103 -3.46 -6.77 13.48
N THR A 104 -2.23 -6.55 13.90
CA THR A 104 -1.87 -6.00 15.21
C THR A 104 -1.58 -4.51 15.05
N LYS A 105 -2.31 -3.68 15.82
CA LYS A 105 -2.10 -2.23 15.84
C LYS A 105 -0.94 -1.88 16.78
N HIS A 106 -0.02 -1.06 16.30
CA HIS A 106 1.06 -0.40 17.04
C HIS A 106 0.74 1.10 17.13
N PRO A 107 0.24 1.58 18.27
CA PRO A 107 -0.22 2.96 18.38
C PRO A 107 0.95 3.94 18.47
N LYS A 108 0.80 5.08 17.80
CA LYS A 108 1.72 6.24 17.87
C LYS A 108 3.19 5.86 17.69
N VAL A 109 3.49 5.08 16.63
CA VAL A 109 4.88 4.72 16.30
C VAL A 109 5.76 5.94 16.08
N ILE A 110 5.16 7.06 15.66
CA ILE A 110 5.75 8.40 15.57
C ILE A 110 4.73 9.43 16.01
N SER A 111 5.17 10.50 16.68
CA SER A 111 4.30 11.60 17.11
C SER A 111 5.06 12.92 17.27
N LYS A 112 4.32 14.02 17.42
CA LYS A 112 4.90 15.35 17.67
C LYS A 112 5.76 15.43 18.91
N GLU A 113 5.60 14.51 19.86
CA GLU A 113 6.44 14.44 21.06
C GLU A 113 7.87 14.03 20.74
N ASN A 114 8.07 13.36 19.60
CA ASN A 114 9.37 12.90 19.12
C ASN A 114 9.99 13.79 18.03
N ILE A 115 9.25 14.83 17.55
CA ILE A 115 9.65 15.69 16.45
C ILE A 115 9.38 17.15 16.83
N SER A 116 10.43 17.86 17.23
CA SER A 116 10.32 19.20 17.83
C SER A 116 9.72 20.28 16.92
N TRP A 117 9.86 20.11 15.60
CA TRP A 117 9.36 21.07 14.59
C TRP A 117 7.98 20.71 14.04
N LEU A 118 7.47 19.48 14.32
CA LEU A 118 6.14 19.05 13.90
C LEU A 118 5.04 19.75 14.67
N ARG A 119 4.06 20.29 13.96
CA ARG A 119 2.88 20.95 14.54
C ARG A 119 1.59 20.25 14.14
N ARG A 120 1.44 19.91 12.86
CA ARG A 120 0.23 19.34 12.26
C ARG A 120 0.56 18.59 10.98
N ALA A 121 -0.48 18.02 10.34
CA ALA A 121 -0.40 17.48 8.99
C ALA A 121 0.78 16.52 8.81
N LEU A 122 0.88 15.52 9.69
CA LEU A 122 1.85 14.43 9.60
C LEU A 122 1.31 13.40 8.61
N TRP A 123 1.92 13.33 7.40
CA TRP A 123 1.36 12.66 6.24
C TRP A 123 2.29 11.66 5.59
N ALA A 124 1.62 10.70 4.86
CA ALA A 124 2.19 9.88 3.82
C ALA A 124 3.57 9.29 4.17
N PRO A 125 3.62 8.36 5.13
CA PRO A 125 4.89 7.75 5.54
C PRO A 125 5.48 6.91 4.40
N ALA A 126 6.82 6.87 4.33
CA ALA A 126 7.58 5.87 3.60
C ALA A 126 8.58 5.22 4.56
N VAL A 127 8.57 3.90 4.64
CA VAL A 127 9.35 3.19 5.66
C VAL A 127 10.25 2.14 5.02
N LEU A 128 11.50 2.11 5.44
CA LEU A 128 12.44 1.09 4.99
C LEU A 128 13.41 0.66 6.10
N SER A 129 14.03 -0.50 5.94
CA SER A 129 15.10 -0.99 6.79
C SER A 129 16.45 -0.85 6.07
N ALA A 130 17.41 -0.19 6.72
CA ALA A 130 18.78 -0.03 6.27
C ALA A 130 19.69 0.23 7.46
N ASN A 131 21.01 -0.03 7.32
CA ASN A 131 22.02 0.32 8.32
C ASN A 131 21.65 -0.16 9.74
N ASP A 132 21.06 -1.35 9.86
CA ASP A 132 20.59 -1.96 11.12
C ASP A 132 19.51 -1.12 11.87
N LYS A 133 18.80 -0.26 11.13
CA LYS A 133 17.73 0.60 11.64
C LYS A 133 16.52 0.60 10.70
N TYR A 134 15.42 1.14 11.22
CA TYR A 134 14.24 1.49 10.45
C TYR A 134 14.20 3.00 10.27
N TYR A 135 13.93 3.45 9.05
CA TYR A 135 13.79 4.84 8.67
C TYR A 135 12.35 5.09 8.27
N LEU A 136 11.73 6.10 8.86
CA LEU A 136 10.40 6.56 8.50
C LEU A 136 10.51 8.01 7.99
N PHE A 137 10.24 8.19 6.70
CA PHE A 137 10.11 9.49 6.07
C PHE A 137 8.64 9.93 6.10
N PHE A 138 8.40 11.20 6.27
CA PHE A 138 7.06 11.75 6.42
C PHE A 138 6.97 13.18 5.91
N GLY A 139 5.80 13.58 5.38
CA GLY A 139 5.47 14.97 5.16
C GLY A 139 4.91 15.62 6.42
N ALA A 140 5.20 16.90 6.67
CA ALA A 140 4.69 17.60 7.84
C ALA A 140 4.48 19.10 7.63
N ASN A 141 3.53 19.63 8.39
CA ASN A 141 3.17 21.04 8.53
C ASN A 141 2.48 21.70 7.32
N ASP A 142 2.33 20.97 6.19
CA ASP A 142 1.58 21.48 5.03
C ASP A 142 2.07 22.87 4.58
N ILE A 143 3.37 23.01 4.30
CA ILE A 143 3.93 24.30 3.91
C ILE A 143 3.39 24.79 2.59
N GLN A 144 3.04 26.09 2.53
CA GLN A 144 2.49 26.75 1.35
C GLN A 144 3.52 27.68 0.68
N ASN A 145 4.62 27.95 1.36
CA ASN A 145 5.74 28.75 0.87
C ASN A 145 7.04 28.42 1.62
N ASN A 146 8.19 28.87 1.08
CA ASN A 146 9.51 28.57 1.58
C ASN A 146 9.94 29.31 2.88
N ASN A 147 9.04 30.13 3.47
CA ASN A 147 9.28 30.78 4.77
C ASN A 147 8.66 30.00 5.93
N GLU A 148 7.88 28.97 5.65
CA GLU A 148 7.26 28.12 6.66
C GLU A 148 8.18 26.98 7.06
N VAL A 149 8.06 26.54 8.31
CA VAL A 149 8.80 25.37 8.82
C VAL A 149 7.98 24.11 8.55
N GLY A 150 8.51 23.20 7.75
CA GLY A 150 7.87 21.94 7.40
C GLY A 150 8.47 21.33 6.15
N GLY A 151 7.81 20.34 5.60
CA GLY A 151 8.26 19.58 4.45
C GLY A 151 8.52 18.13 4.82
N ILE A 152 9.49 17.48 4.18
CA ILE A 152 9.79 16.07 4.38
C ILE A 152 10.81 15.90 5.50
N GLY A 153 10.43 15.13 6.54
CA GLY A 153 11.30 14.74 7.63
C GLY A 153 11.74 13.29 7.55
N VAL A 154 12.70 12.92 8.38
CA VAL A 154 13.14 11.54 8.59
C VAL A 154 13.32 11.25 10.07
N ALA A 155 12.75 10.13 10.50
CA ALA A 155 12.89 9.61 11.85
C ALA A 155 13.41 8.18 11.82
N THR A 156 14.12 7.76 12.86
CA THR A 156 14.72 6.43 12.95
C THR A 156 14.27 5.68 14.19
N SER A 157 14.27 4.35 14.11
CA SER A 157 13.98 3.45 15.23
C SER A 157 14.79 2.17 15.09
N ASP A 158 15.01 1.48 16.22
CA ASP A 158 15.59 0.12 16.26
C ASP A 158 14.50 -0.97 16.10
N SER A 159 13.22 -0.55 16.01
CA SER A 159 12.08 -1.44 15.86
C SER A 159 11.11 -0.92 14.80
N PRO A 160 10.49 -1.78 13.97
CA PRO A 160 9.46 -1.36 13.03
C PRO A 160 8.21 -0.83 13.74
N ALA A 161 7.98 -1.21 15.00
CA ALA A 161 6.90 -0.69 15.84
C ALA A 161 7.25 0.67 16.50
N GLY A 162 8.39 1.26 16.19
CA GLY A 162 8.83 2.50 16.81
C GLY A 162 9.31 2.32 18.26
N PRO A 163 9.36 3.41 19.06
CA PRO A 163 9.07 4.77 18.64
C PRO A 163 10.13 5.32 17.68
N PHE A 164 9.68 5.92 16.61
CA PHE A 164 10.54 6.64 15.68
C PHE A 164 10.88 8.02 16.24
N LYS A 165 12.15 8.38 16.22
CA LYS A 165 12.68 9.66 16.72
C LYS A 165 13.27 10.47 15.58
N ASP A 166 13.02 11.77 15.60
CA ASP A 166 13.58 12.72 14.64
C ASP A 166 15.09 12.55 14.53
N ALA A 167 15.57 12.30 13.33
CA ALA A 167 16.99 12.07 13.10
C ALA A 167 17.81 13.36 12.88
N LEU A 168 17.15 14.47 12.52
CA LEU A 168 17.82 15.69 12.09
C LEU A 168 17.49 16.92 12.93
N GLY A 169 16.41 16.93 13.69
CA GLY A 169 15.89 18.10 14.40
C GLY A 169 15.33 19.18 13.48
N LYS A 170 15.17 18.88 12.18
CA LYS A 170 14.66 19.75 11.12
C LYS A 170 14.19 18.91 9.94
N PRO A 171 13.41 19.48 9.00
CA PRO A 171 13.09 18.78 7.75
C PRO A 171 14.36 18.44 6.94
N LEU A 172 14.34 17.31 6.27
CA LEU A 172 15.32 16.88 5.27
C LEU A 172 15.17 17.70 3.97
N ILE A 173 13.92 17.90 3.54
CA ILE A 173 13.56 18.75 2.41
C ILE A 173 12.55 19.78 2.90
N ASP A 174 12.96 21.03 2.96
CA ASP A 174 12.23 22.15 3.56
C ASP A 174 11.75 23.20 2.57
N LYS A 175 11.86 22.94 1.26
CA LYS A 175 11.57 23.89 0.21
C LYS A 175 10.74 23.33 -0.92
N ILE A 176 9.92 24.20 -1.49
CA ILE A 176 9.23 23.97 -2.76
C ILE A 176 10.25 24.17 -3.88
N VAL A 177 10.55 23.07 -4.60
CA VAL A 177 11.48 23.05 -5.73
C VAL A 177 10.72 22.59 -6.96
N HIS A 178 10.94 23.25 -8.12
CA HIS A 178 10.21 22.99 -9.38
C HIS A 178 8.66 22.99 -9.22
N GLY A 179 8.14 23.77 -8.28
CA GLY A 179 6.70 23.81 -7.99
C GLY A 179 6.16 22.66 -7.13
N ALA A 180 6.98 21.67 -6.78
CA ALA A 180 6.55 20.55 -5.96
C ALA A 180 6.48 20.93 -4.48
N GLN A 181 5.30 20.78 -3.87
CA GLN A 181 5.18 20.79 -2.42
C GLN A 181 5.97 19.61 -1.85
N PRO A 182 6.82 19.79 -0.82
CA PRO A 182 7.63 18.71 -0.26
C PRO A 182 6.78 17.79 0.64
N ILE A 183 6.04 16.91 0.02
CA ILE A 183 5.17 15.88 0.63
C ILE A 183 5.23 14.58 -0.17
N ASP A 184 4.60 13.54 0.34
CA ASP A 184 4.32 12.29 -0.37
C ASP A 184 5.60 11.63 -0.92
N GLN A 185 6.61 11.56 -0.11
CA GLN A 185 7.88 10.94 -0.48
C GLN A 185 7.80 9.42 -0.51
N PHE A 186 8.46 8.82 -1.47
CA PHE A 186 8.76 7.40 -1.55
C PHE A 186 10.26 7.19 -1.74
N VAL A 187 10.86 6.29 -0.97
CA VAL A 187 12.28 5.98 -1.07
C VAL A 187 12.48 4.61 -1.71
N PHE A 188 13.11 4.63 -2.88
CA PHE A 188 13.41 3.45 -3.68
C PHE A 188 14.90 3.11 -3.59
N LYS A 189 15.19 1.83 -3.33
CA LYS A 189 16.54 1.28 -3.43
C LYS A 189 16.70 0.55 -4.75
N ASP A 190 17.64 0.98 -5.60
CA ASP A 190 17.94 0.29 -6.83
C ASP A 190 18.92 -0.89 -6.60
N ASP A 191 19.10 -1.74 -7.62
CA ASP A 191 19.91 -2.97 -7.55
C ASP A 191 21.40 -2.69 -7.32
N ASP A 192 21.87 -1.50 -7.71
CA ASP A 192 23.25 -1.03 -7.43
C ASP A 192 23.47 -0.56 -5.99
N GLY A 193 22.41 -0.57 -5.18
CA GLY A 193 22.39 -0.14 -3.78
C GLY A 193 22.16 1.35 -3.58
N GLN A 194 22.00 2.14 -4.64
CA GLN A 194 21.68 3.55 -4.54
C GLN A 194 20.23 3.77 -4.13
N TYR A 195 20.01 4.70 -3.21
CA TYR A 195 18.68 5.13 -2.81
C TYR A 195 18.30 6.43 -3.52
N TYR A 196 17.08 6.45 -4.03
CA TYR A 196 16.44 7.62 -4.63
C TYR A 196 15.13 7.92 -3.88
N MET A 197 14.84 9.20 -3.68
CA MET A 197 13.54 9.62 -3.17
C MET A 197 12.79 10.33 -4.29
N TYR A 198 11.56 9.90 -4.54
CA TYR A 198 10.58 10.59 -5.38
C TYR A 198 9.58 11.27 -4.46
N TYR A 199 9.23 12.51 -4.72
CA TYR A 199 8.30 13.26 -3.89
C TYR A 199 7.63 14.41 -4.63
N GLY A 200 6.49 14.82 -4.15
CA GLY A 200 5.90 16.09 -4.54
C GLY A 200 4.38 16.07 -4.62
N GLY A 201 3.79 17.14 -4.17
CA GLY A 201 2.39 17.49 -4.40
C GLY A 201 2.24 18.58 -5.47
N TRP A 202 1.01 19.09 -5.61
CA TRP A 202 0.63 20.17 -6.51
C TRP A 202 0.91 19.91 -8.00
N GLY A 203 0.91 18.65 -8.41
CA GLY A 203 1.10 18.27 -9.81
C GLY A 203 2.56 18.25 -10.26
N HIS A 204 3.51 18.29 -9.36
CA HIS A 204 4.94 18.26 -9.64
C HIS A 204 5.64 17.15 -8.85
N CYS A 205 6.53 16.42 -9.51
CA CYS A 205 7.33 15.35 -8.90
C CYS A 205 8.82 15.62 -9.07
N ASN A 206 9.54 15.63 -7.96
CA ASN A 206 10.99 15.65 -7.95
C ASN A 206 11.57 14.28 -7.61
N MET A 207 12.76 14.03 -8.11
CA MET A 207 13.65 12.94 -7.72
C MET A 207 14.91 13.52 -7.11
N VAL A 208 15.37 12.95 -5.99
CA VAL A 208 16.66 13.28 -5.35
C VAL A 208 17.45 12.00 -5.11
N LYS A 209 18.77 12.13 -5.11
CA LYS A 209 19.70 11.07 -4.78
C LYS A 209 20.01 11.13 -3.29
N MET A 210 19.79 10.04 -2.57
CA MET A 210 20.04 9.98 -1.13
C MET A 210 21.50 9.61 -0.83
N ALA A 211 22.05 10.18 0.23
CA ALA A 211 23.31 9.69 0.80
C ALA A 211 23.12 8.28 1.39
N PRO A 212 24.20 7.48 1.54
CA PRO A 212 24.10 6.11 2.08
C PRO A 212 23.53 6.03 3.50
N ASP A 213 23.66 7.08 4.30
CA ASP A 213 23.10 7.19 5.64
C ASP A 213 21.60 7.51 5.67
N LEU A 214 21.01 7.87 4.50
CA LEU A 214 19.61 8.26 4.31
C LEU A 214 19.20 9.55 5.06
N LEU A 215 20.15 10.31 5.57
CA LEU A 215 19.94 11.53 6.36
C LEU A 215 20.24 12.81 5.60
N SER A 216 20.70 12.70 4.35
CA SER A 216 20.98 13.83 3.48
C SER A 216 20.77 13.46 2.01
N ILE A 217 20.65 14.47 1.16
CA ILE A 217 20.64 14.31 -0.29
C ILE A 217 22.03 14.69 -0.85
N VAL A 218 22.41 14.04 -1.94
CA VAL A 218 23.69 14.27 -2.62
C VAL A 218 23.45 14.60 -4.09
N PRO A 219 24.36 15.32 -4.76
CA PRO A 219 24.18 15.67 -6.16
C PRO A 219 24.19 14.42 -7.05
N PHE A 220 23.45 14.50 -8.15
CA PHE A 220 23.61 13.61 -9.29
C PHE A 220 24.95 13.87 -9.98
N GLU A 221 25.32 13.01 -10.94
CA GLU A 221 26.59 13.12 -11.67
C GLU A 221 26.74 14.45 -12.45
N ASP A 222 25.62 15.05 -12.86
CA ASP A 222 25.57 16.36 -13.53
C ASP A 222 25.63 17.54 -12.56
N GLY A 223 25.79 17.29 -11.27
CA GLY A 223 25.85 18.29 -10.19
C GLY A 223 24.51 18.81 -9.71
N THR A 224 23.39 18.40 -10.30
CA THR A 224 22.06 18.82 -9.84
C THR A 224 21.65 18.10 -8.57
N MET A 225 20.94 18.78 -7.65
CA MET A 225 20.42 18.17 -6.42
C MET A 225 19.02 17.63 -6.60
N TYR A 226 18.25 18.17 -7.55
CA TYR A 226 16.85 17.81 -7.81
C TYR A 226 16.66 17.62 -9.31
N LYS A 227 15.93 16.56 -9.68
CA LYS A 227 15.48 16.34 -11.06
C LYS A 227 13.96 16.33 -11.05
N GLU A 228 13.35 17.19 -11.86
CA GLU A 228 11.92 17.09 -12.10
C GLU A 228 11.63 15.90 -13.01
N VAL A 229 10.73 15.01 -12.55
CA VAL A 229 10.38 13.77 -13.25
C VAL A 229 8.85 13.61 -13.41
N THR A 230 8.14 14.71 -13.37
CA THR A 230 6.68 14.78 -13.40
C THR A 230 6.08 14.09 -14.64
N PRO A 231 5.35 12.99 -14.52
CA PRO A 231 4.63 12.39 -15.65
C PRO A 231 3.31 13.13 -15.93
N GLU A 232 2.70 12.79 -17.07
CA GLU A 232 1.41 13.32 -17.47
C GLU A 232 0.32 13.04 -16.43
N ASN A 233 -0.50 14.05 -16.10
CA ASN A 233 -1.59 14.00 -15.13
C ASN A 233 -1.18 13.67 -13.68
N TYR A 234 0.11 13.72 -13.38
CA TYR A 234 0.59 13.56 -12.02
C TYR A 234 -0.04 14.59 -11.07
N VAL A 235 -0.48 14.16 -9.91
CA VAL A 235 -0.91 15.04 -8.83
C VAL A 235 -0.02 14.91 -7.61
N GLU A 236 0.17 13.68 -7.11
CA GLU A 236 0.94 13.38 -5.90
C GLU A 236 1.14 11.86 -5.73
N GLY A 237 1.70 11.42 -4.59
CA GLY A 237 1.79 10.02 -4.19
C GLY A 237 2.64 9.15 -5.12
N PRO A 238 3.89 9.52 -5.43
CA PRO A 238 4.75 8.72 -6.29
C PRO A 238 5.15 7.41 -5.60
N PHE A 239 5.25 6.35 -6.39
CA PHE A 239 5.73 5.04 -5.95
C PHE A 239 6.54 4.39 -7.07
N MET A 240 7.62 3.71 -6.73
CA MET A 240 8.47 2.99 -7.69
C MET A 240 8.52 1.50 -7.36
N LEU A 241 8.20 0.67 -8.35
CA LEU A 241 8.37 -0.77 -8.30
C LEU A 241 9.35 -1.20 -9.37
N LYS A 242 10.31 -2.08 -9.05
CA LYS A 242 11.16 -2.73 -10.05
C LYS A 242 10.75 -4.20 -10.21
N ARG A 243 10.46 -4.61 -11.44
CA ARG A 243 10.09 -5.99 -11.77
C ARG A 243 10.69 -6.38 -13.13
N ASN A 244 11.40 -7.52 -13.18
CA ASN A 244 12.01 -8.04 -14.40
C ASN A 244 12.89 -7.01 -15.14
N GLY A 245 13.67 -6.21 -14.38
CA GLY A 245 14.56 -5.19 -14.92
C GLY A 245 13.87 -3.92 -15.44
N LYS A 246 12.55 -3.81 -15.34
CA LYS A 246 11.77 -2.62 -15.68
C LYS A 246 11.35 -1.86 -14.43
N TYR A 247 11.25 -0.54 -14.57
CA TYR A 247 10.83 0.40 -13.54
C TYR A 247 9.38 0.80 -13.78
N TYR A 248 8.52 0.49 -12.83
CA TYR A 248 7.11 0.86 -12.84
C TYR A 248 6.95 2.07 -11.92
N PHE A 249 6.90 3.24 -12.51
CA PHE A 249 6.63 4.46 -11.76
C PHE A 249 5.13 4.69 -11.73
N MET A 250 4.60 4.80 -10.52
CA MET A 250 3.16 4.87 -10.24
C MET A 250 2.87 6.15 -9.45
N TRP A 251 1.68 6.72 -9.63
CA TRP A 251 1.30 7.99 -8.98
C TRP A 251 -0.21 8.14 -8.87
N SER A 252 -0.66 9.11 -8.07
CA SER A 252 -2.07 9.47 -7.97
C SER A 252 -2.43 10.57 -8.95
N GLU A 253 -3.63 10.43 -9.54
CA GLU A 253 -4.32 11.40 -10.38
C GLU A 253 -5.64 11.82 -9.73
N GLY A 254 -6.18 12.98 -10.11
CA GLY A 254 -7.42 13.51 -9.56
C GLY A 254 -7.23 14.20 -8.21
N GLY A 255 -8.33 14.51 -7.54
CA GLY A 255 -8.29 15.21 -6.24
C GLY A 255 -8.39 14.23 -5.07
N TRP A 256 -7.48 14.30 -4.11
CA TRP A 256 -7.47 13.41 -2.93
C TRP A 256 -8.78 13.39 -2.13
N GLY A 257 -9.49 14.49 -2.11
CA GLY A 257 -10.81 14.63 -1.46
C GLY A 257 -12.01 14.34 -2.38
N LEU A 258 -11.78 13.96 -3.65
CA LEU A 258 -12.80 13.79 -4.66
C LEU A 258 -13.00 12.31 -5.06
N PRO A 259 -14.14 11.96 -5.64
CA PRO A 259 -14.39 10.59 -6.12
C PRO A 259 -13.43 10.11 -7.21
N ASN A 260 -12.86 11.04 -8.02
CA ASN A 260 -12.00 10.76 -9.17
C ASN A 260 -10.52 10.49 -8.81
N TYR A 261 -10.17 10.47 -7.52
CA TYR A 261 -8.82 10.08 -7.11
C TYR A 261 -8.53 8.66 -7.59
N SER A 262 -7.37 8.46 -8.18
CA SER A 262 -7.05 7.23 -8.91
C SER A 262 -5.54 7.01 -8.96
N VAL A 263 -5.10 5.81 -9.40
CA VAL A 263 -3.69 5.48 -9.60
C VAL A 263 -3.42 5.21 -11.06
N ALA A 264 -2.40 5.87 -11.59
CA ALA A 264 -1.85 5.63 -12.92
C ALA A 264 -0.38 5.19 -12.85
N TYR A 265 0.18 4.77 -13.99
CA TYR A 265 1.56 4.28 -14.03
C TYR A 265 2.23 4.47 -15.38
N SER A 266 3.55 4.29 -15.36
CA SER A 266 4.43 4.18 -16.52
C SER A 266 5.36 2.98 -16.38
N ILE A 267 5.96 2.56 -17.50
CA ILE A 267 7.05 1.56 -17.54
C ILE A 267 8.25 2.23 -18.17
N SER A 268 9.43 2.13 -17.53
CA SER A 268 10.68 2.70 -18.00
C SER A 268 11.82 1.69 -17.89
N ASP A 269 12.89 1.93 -18.66
CA ASP A 269 14.16 1.19 -18.55
C ASP A 269 15.11 1.80 -17.52
N SER A 270 14.75 2.93 -16.93
CA SER A 270 15.60 3.70 -16.03
C SER A 270 14.80 4.26 -14.85
N PRO A 271 15.40 4.37 -13.66
CA PRO A 271 14.78 5.04 -12.52
C PRO A 271 14.59 6.55 -12.74
N PHE A 272 15.24 7.10 -13.76
CA PHE A 272 15.14 8.52 -14.15
C PHE A 272 14.03 8.78 -15.19
N GLY A 273 13.33 7.74 -15.64
CA GLY A 273 12.39 7.84 -16.74
C GLY A 273 13.06 7.72 -18.12
N PRO A 274 12.45 8.24 -19.20
CA PRO A 274 11.21 9.02 -19.18
C PRO A 274 10.00 8.21 -18.71
N PHE A 275 9.12 8.84 -17.94
CA PHE A 275 7.91 8.22 -17.41
C PHE A 275 6.70 8.55 -18.29
N LYS A 276 6.60 7.83 -19.40
CA LYS A 276 5.48 7.96 -20.31
C LYS A 276 4.27 7.21 -19.74
N ARG A 277 3.18 7.95 -19.50
CA ARG A 277 1.94 7.41 -18.93
C ARG A 277 1.39 6.27 -19.79
N VAL A 278 1.13 5.11 -19.19
CA VAL A 278 0.47 3.96 -19.80
C VAL A 278 -1.05 4.06 -19.62
N GLY A 279 -1.52 4.25 -18.39
CA GLY A 279 -2.92 4.32 -18.06
C GLY A 279 -3.20 4.22 -16.56
N LYS A 280 -4.48 4.23 -16.20
CA LYS A 280 -4.92 3.98 -14.84
C LYS A 280 -4.97 2.49 -14.55
N ILE A 281 -4.65 2.13 -13.31
CA ILE A 281 -4.76 0.76 -12.78
C ILE A 281 -5.77 0.65 -11.66
N LEU A 282 -6.06 1.76 -10.97
CA LEU A 282 -7.03 1.82 -9.88
C LEU A 282 -7.83 3.11 -10.01
N GLU A 283 -9.14 2.98 -9.99
CA GLU A 283 -10.08 4.09 -10.01
C GLU A 283 -11.39 3.69 -9.32
N GLN A 284 -12.30 4.65 -9.14
CA GLN A 284 -13.58 4.36 -8.49
C GLN A 284 -14.36 3.24 -9.17
N ASP A 285 -15.00 2.42 -8.35
CA ASP A 285 -16.04 1.48 -8.74
C ASP A 285 -17.29 1.81 -7.93
N LEU A 286 -18.32 2.36 -8.57
CA LEU A 286 -19.53 2.84 -7.91
C LEU A 286 -20.35 1.73 -7.24
N SER A 287 -19.99 0.47 -7.45
CA SER A 287 -20.55 -0.68 -6.70
C SER A 287 -19.75 -1.01 -5.44
N VAL A 288 -18.56 -0.45 -5.26
CA VAL A 288 -17.63 -0.78 -4.15
C VAL A 288 -17.20 0.45 -3.36
N ALA A 289 -16.56 1.43 -4.03
CA ALA A 289 -16.02 2.63 -3.37
C ALA A 289 -15.65 3.71 -4.38
N THR A 290 -15.38 4.91 -3.87
CA THR A 290 -14.86 6.06 -4.62
C THR A 290 -13.51 6.51 -4.07
N GLY A 291 -12.85 7.43 -4.75
CA GLY A 291 -11.65 8.11 -4.26
C GLY A 291 -10.51 7.16 -3.89
N ALA A 292 -10.27 6.15 -4.73
CA ALA A 292 -9.24 5.16 -4.51
C ALA A 292 -7.89 5.65 -5.05
N GLY A 293 -6.89 5.79 -4.18
CA GLY A 293 -5.57 6.31 -4.59
C GLY A 293 -4.54 6.24 -3.47
N HIS A 294 -3.44 6.93 -3.67
CA HIS A 294 -2.26 7.00 -2.83
C HIS A 294 -1.90 5.62 -2.25
N HIS A 295 -1.19 4.87 -3.03
CA HIS A 295 -0.96 3.45 -2.86
C HIS A 295 0.50 3.12 -2.59
N SER A 296 0.70 1.91 -2.16
CA SER A 296 1.98 1.19 -2.20
C SER A 296 1.76 -0.22 -2.73
N VAL A 297 2.83 -0.95 -2.98
CA VAL A 297 2.78 -2.33 -3.48
C VAL A 297 3.61 -3.23 -2.59
N ILE A 298 3.02 -4.34 -2.15
CA ILE A 298 3.71 -5.38 -1.38
C ILE A 298 3.92 -6.59 -2.29
N LYS A 299 5.13 -7.15 -2.27
CA LYS A 299 5.39 -8.46 -2.83
C LYS A 299 4.98 -9.53 -1.83
N GLY A 300 4.13 -10.46 -2.25
CA GLY A 300 3.78 -11.63 -1.46
C GLY A 300 4.87 -12.71 -1.48
N ALA A 301 4.59 -13.83 -0.82
CA ALA A 301 5.53 -14.96 -0.72
C ALA A 301 5.67 -15.76 -2.03
N GLY A 302 4.68 -15.69 -2.92
CA GLY A 302 4.72 -16.34 -4.23
C GLY A 302 5.68 -15.65 -5.20
N GLU A 303 6.10 -16.37 -6.24
CA GLU A 303 7.10 -15.89 -7.21
C GLU A 303 6.66 -14.58 -7.88
N ASP A 304 5.44 -14.49 -8.34
CA ASP A 304 4.85 -13.28 -8.96
C ASP A 304 3.55 -12.88 -8.25
N GLU A 305 3.62 -12.80 -6.93
CA GLU A 305 2.50 -12.47 -6.08
C GLU A 305 2.62 -11.03 -5.60
N TRP A 306 1.64 -10.19 -5.98
CA TRP A 306 1.66 -8.76 -5.72
C TRP A 306 0.34 -8.31 -5.13
N TYR A 307 0.42 -7.38 -4.18
CA TYR A 307 -0.72 -6.75 -3.54
C TYR A 307 -0.58 -5.25 -3.63
N ILE A 308 -1.66 -4.57 -4.00
CA ILE A 308 -1.76 -3.11 -3.90
C ILE A 308 -2.42 -2.76 -2.57
N VAL A 309 -1.77 -1.91 -1.79
CA VAL A 309 -2.28 -1.34 -0.55
C VAL A 309 -2.63 0.11 -0.86
N TYR A 310 -3.85 0.53 -0.59
CA TYR A 310 -4.35 1.83 -1.01
C TYR A 310 -5.44 2.32 -0.06
N HIS A 311 -5.79 3.58 -0.13
CA HIS A 311 -7.00 4.03 0.53
C HIS A 311 -8.16 4.19 -0.44
N ARG A 312 -9.37 4.07 0.06
CA ARG A 312 -10.61 4.37 -0.66
C ARG A 312 -11.64 4.99 0.28
N ARG A 313 -12.63 5.66 -0.30
CA ARG A 313 -13.77 6.18 0.44
C ARG A 313 -14.95 5.22 0.27
N PRO A 314 -15.51 4.64 1.36
CA PRO A 314 -16.68 3.78 1.30
C PRO A 314 -17.88 4.48 0.66
N LEU A 315 -18.74 3.73 0.00
CA LEU A 315 -19.97 4.27 -0.57
C LEU A 315 -20.84 4.91 0.52
N GLY A 316 -21.40 6.08 0.20
CA GLY A 316 -22.18 6.87 1.15
C GLY A 316 -21.38 7.87 1.98
N GLU A 317 -20.06 7.70 2.07
CA GLU A 317 -19.17 8.67 2.69
C GLU A 317 -18.85 9.82 1.71
N THR A 318 -18.94 11.07 2.21
CA THR A 318 -18.67 12.26 1.41
C THR A 318 -17.54 13.13 1.97
N ALA A 319 -17.18 12.92 3.24
CA ALA A 319 -16.10 13.66 3.87
C ALA A 319 -14.74 13.27 3.27
N ALA A 320 -13.91 14.26 2.99
CA ALA A 320 -12.58 14.04 2.41
C ALA A 320 -11.71 13.12 3.26
N ASN A 321 -11.84 13.18 4.58
CA ASN A 321 -11.07 12.36 5.53
C ASN A 321 -11.67 10.98 5.81
N SER A 322 -12.84 10.62 5.25
CA SER A 322 -13.41 9.26 5.36
C SER A 322 -12.66 8.29 4.44
N ARG A 323 -11.36 8.16 4.62
CA ARG A 323 -10.46 7.30 3.85
C ARG A 323 -10.10 6.06 4.65
N ALA A 324 -10.30 4.89 4.06
CA ALA A 324 -10.07 3.60 4.70
C ALA A 324 -9.04 2.79 3.93
N THR A 325 -8.09 2.20 4.65
CA THR A 325 -7.02 1.38 4.05
C THR A 325 -7.53 0.03 3.61
N CYS A 326 -7.23 -0.32 2.38
CA CYS A 326 -7.63 -1.55 1.71
C CYS A 326 -6.45 -2.26 1.06
N ILE A 327 -6.60 -3.54 0.80
CA ILE A 327 -5.61 -4.36 0.09
C ILE A 327 -6.32 -5.27 -0.92
N ASP A 328 -5.84 -5.28 -2.15
CA ASP A 328 -6.31 -6.18 -3.20
C ASP A 328 -5.15 -6.77 -3.99
N ARG A 329 -5.41 -7.81 -4.75
CA ARG A 329 -4.42 -8.44 -5.64
C ARG A 329 -4.11 -7.52 -6.82
N MET A 330 -2.83 -7.39 -7.14
CA MET A 330 -2.34 -6.75 -8.35
C MET A 330 -1.73 -7.80 -9.27
N TYR A 331 -2.07 -7.74 -10.56
CA TYR A 331 -1.63 -8.70 -11.55
C TYR A 331 -0.95 -8.01 -12.72
N PHE A 332 0.00 -8.71 -13.31
CA PHE A 332 0.62 -8.34 -14.58
C PHE A 332 0.08 -9.24 -15.71
N ASP A 333 0.07 -8.72 -16.92
CA ASP A 333 -0.18 -9.53 -18.10
C ASP A 333 1.14 -10.15 -18.65
N GLU A 334 1.03 -10.92 -19.71
CA GLU A 334 2.17 -11.59 -20.36
C GLU A 334 3.21 -10.63 -20.96
N ASN A 335 2.81 -9.38 -21.23
CA ASN A 335 3.68 -8.31 -21.74
C ASN A 335 4.26 -7.43 -20.61
N GLY A 336 3.92 -7.71 -19.36
CA GLY A 336 4.37 -6.95 -18.20
C GLY A 336 3.54 -5.71 -17.86
N TYR A 337 2.41 -5.49 -18.52
CA TYR A 337 1.50 -4.40 -18.14
C TYR A 337 0.72 -4.76 -16.87
N ILE A 338 0.51 -3.77 -16.00
CA ILE A 338 -0.34 -3.96 -14.82
C ILE A 338 -1.80 -4.02 -15.27
N LYS A 339 -2.49 -5.09 -14.91
CA LYS A 339 -3.94 -5.21 -15.17
C LYS A 339 -4.72 -4.27 -14.26
N PRO A 340 -5.86 -3.72 -14.72
CA PRO A 340 -6.74 -2.95 -13.85
C PRO A 340 -7.06 -3.70 -12.56
N VAL A 341 -6.85 -3.04 -11.44
CA VAL A 341 -7.11 -3.61 -10.11
C VAL A 341 -8.61 -3.67 -9.87
N LYS A 342 -9.08 -4.83 -9.47
CA LYS A 342 -10.46 -5.00 -9.04
C LYS A 342 -10.55 -4.75 -7.54
N MET A 343 -11.19 -3.64 -7.14
CA MET A 343 -11.52 -3.42 -5.73
C MET A 343 -12.52 -4.47 -5.24
N THR A 344 -12.28 -5.00 -4.04
CA THR A 344 -13.17 -6.00 -3.42
C THR A 344 -13.58 -5.60 -2.00
N PHE A 345 -14.66 -6.19 -1.49
CA PHE A 345 -14.99 -6.13 -0.06
C PHE A 345 -14.27 -7.22 0.73
N GLU A 346 -13.92 -8.30 0.07
CA GLU A 346 -13.32 -9.48 0.67
C GLU A 346 -11.82 -9.32 0.96
N GLY A 347 -11.14 -8.42 0.21
CA GLY A 347 -9.70 -8.28 0.30
C GLY A 347 -8.95 -9.49 -0.27
N VAL A 348 -7.82 -9.84 0.36
CA VAL A 348 -6.89 -10.87 -0.12
C VAL A 348 -6.96 -12.14 0.70
N LEU A 349 -6.56 -13.21 0.09
CA LEU A 349 -6.29 -14.65 0.30
C LEU A 349 -7.17 -15.59 -0.46
#